data_c2ebbbd3312c982c57a3d90707183bd7
#
_entry.id   c2ebbbd3312c982c57a3d90707183bd7
#
_cell.length_a   1.000
_cell.length_b   1.000
_cell.length_c   1.000
_cell.angle_alpha   90.00
_cell.angle_beta   90.00
_cell.angle_gamma   90.00
#
_symmetry.space_group_name_H-M   'P 1'
#
loop_
_entity.id
_entity.type
_entity.pdbx_description
1 polymer ?
#
loop_
_entity_poly.entity_id
_entity_poly.type
_entity_poly.pdbx_seq_one_letter_code
_entity_poly.pdbx_strand_id
1 'polypeptide(L)'
;MLYKIYQLCIALPIIFVATVITALVTIIGGLFNAHVFGYYPGKIWSRLICRVLLLPIKVEGRENIDHNQSYVFVANHQGPMDIFLIYGYLNRNFKWMMKKALRKMPLVGYACEKARHIFVDKSGPKAIKETIENARHTLQGGTSLVVFPEGARSFTGHMGIFRKGAFQLADDLQ
;
A
#
# COMPACT_ATOMS: atom_id res chain seq x y z
N MET A 1 27.35 -5.99 13.49
CA MET A 1 27.69 -7.19 12.68
C MET A 1 26.62 -8.27 12.82
N LEU A 2 26.27 -8.75 14.01
CA LEU A 2 25.28 -9.82 14.26
C LEU A 2 23.90 -9.55 13.63
N TYR A 3 23.37 -8.34 13.75
CA TYR A 3 22.06 -8.01 13.17
C TYR A 3 22.04 -8.09 11.63
N LYS A 4 23.14 -7.71 10.94
CA LYS A 4 23.24 -7.88 9.48
C LYS A 4 23.27 -9.35 9.07
N ILE A 5 23.96 -10.22 9.84
CA ILE A 5 23.97 -11.66 9.61
C ILE A 5 22.55 -12.21 9.80
N TYR A 6 21.88 -11.83 10.89
CA TYR A 6 20.48 -12.18 11.13
C TYR A 6 19.57 -11.76 9.96
N GLN A 7 19.70 -10.50 9.50
CA GLN A 7 18.90 -9.99 8.38
C GLN A 7 19.12 -10.81 7.11
N LEU A 8 20.36 -11.16 6.79
CA LEU A 8 20.68 -11.89 5.56
C LEU A 8 20.30 -13.37 5.65
N CYS A 9 20.63 -14.05 6.75
CA CYS A 9 20.51 -15.49 6.86
C CYS A 9 19.15 -15.97 7.35
N ILE A 10 18.42 -15.14 8.10
CA ILE A 10 17.14 -15.51 8.71
C ILE A 10 16.01 -14.64 8.16
N ALA A 11 16.12 -13.32 8.31
CA ALA A 11 15.02 -12.44 7.96
C ALA A 11 14.70 -12.45 6.46
N LEU A 12 15.71 -12.35 5.61
CA LEU A 12 15.52 -12.30 4.15
C LEU A 12 14.86 -13.56 3.57
N PRO A 13 15.30 -14.80 3.91
CA PRO A 13 14.61 -16.02 3.50
C PRO A 13 13.14 -16.08 3.97
N ILE A 14 12.87 -15.71 5.22
CA ILE A 14 11.51 -15.69 5.75
C ILE A 14 10.64 -14.67 4.99
N ILE A 15 11.16 -13.47 4.76
CA ILE A 15 10.46 -12.41 4.00
C ILE A 15 10.17 -12.87 2.57
N PHE A 16 11.13 -13.52 1.92
CA PHE A 16 10.95 -14.05 0.56
C PHE A 16 9.81 -15.06 0.50
N VAL A 17 9.88 -16.10 1.36
CA VAL A 17 8.84 -17.15 1.42
C VAL A 17 7.47 -16.55 1.76
N ALA A 18 7.42 -15.69 2.77
CA ALA A 18 6.17 -15.00 3.17
C ALA A 18 5.59 -14.15 2.03
N THR A 19 6.44 -13.50 1.23
CA THR A 19 6.00 -12.71 0.08
C THR A 19 5.38 -13.58 -1.00
N VAL A 20 6.00 -14.72 -1.32
CA VAL A 20 5.46 -15.67 -2.29
C VAL A 20 4.12 -16.22 -1.82
N ILE A 21 4.04 -16.70 -0.58
CA ILE A 21 2.79 -17.23 -0.01
C ILE A 21 1.69 -16.17 -0.03
N THR A 22 1.99 -14.96 0.43
CA THR A 22 1.03 -13.86 0.45
C THR A 22 0.52 -13.50 -0.94
N ALA A 23 1.41 -13.46 -1.93
CA ALA A 23 1.03 -13.18 -3.31
C ALA A 23 0.10 -14.27 -3.85
N LEU A 24 0.41 -15.55 -3.63
CA LEU A 24 -0.43 -16.66 -4.06
C LEU A 24 -1.81 -16.64 -3.38
N VAL A 25 -1.84 -16.42 -2.05
CA VAL A 25 -3.11 -16.30 -1.30
C VAL A 25 -3.94 -15.12 -1.80
N THR A 26 -3.31 -13.98 -2.10
CA THR A 26 -3.99 -12.81 -2.66
C THR A 26 -4.53 -13.09 -4.05
N ILE A 27 -3.75 -13.74 -4.92
CA ILE A 27 -4.17 -14.07 -6.29
C ILE A 27 -5.35 -15.03 -6.29
N ILE A 28 -5.23 -16.14 -5.58
CA ILE A 28 -6.26 -17.18 -5.54
C ILE A 28 -7.50 -16.68 -4.80
N GLY A 29 -7.31 -16.13 -3.60
CA GLY A 29 -8.41 -15.63 -2.79
C GLY A 29 -9.12 -14.43 -3.41
N GLY A 30 -8.40 -13.59 -4.15
CA GLY A 30 -8.96 -12.45 -4.88
C GLY A 30 -9.96 -12.84 -5.97
N LEU A 31 -9.93 -14.08 -6.47
CA LEU A 31 -10.94 -14.61 -7.38
C LEU A 31 -12.30 -14.82 -6.69
N PHE A 32 -12.28 -15.09 -5.38
CA PHE A 32 -13.48 -15.32 -4.57
C PHE A 32 -13.97 -14.04 -3.88
N ASN A 33 -13.05 -13.33 -3.22
CA ASN A 33 -13.39 -12.09 -2.52
C ASN A 33 -12.22 -11.11 -2.50
N ALA A 34 -12.18 -10.20 -3.48
CA ALA A 34 -11.12 -9.19 -3.59
C ALA A 34 -11.14 -8.15 -2.45
N HIS A 35 -12.26 -7.98 -1.71
CA HIS A 35 -12.30 -7.08 -0.56
C HIS A 35 -11.50 -7.65 0.62
N VAL A 36 -11.69 -8.94 0.90
CA VAL A 36 -10.99 -9.66 1.98
C VAL A 36 -9.55 -9.97 1.57
N PHE A 37 -9.38 -10.73 0.49
CA PHE A 37 -8.07 -11.23 0.07
C PHE A 37 -7.18 -10.17 -0.59
N GLY A 38 -7.75 -9.05 -1.01
CA GLY A 38 -6.98 -7.90 -1.48
C GLY A 38 -6.46 -7.00 -0.36
N TYR A 39 -6.72 -7.31 0.92
CA TYR A 39 -6.25 -6.52 2.05
C TYR A 39 -5.60 -7.38 3.15
N TYR A 40 -6.31 -8.37 3.69
CA TYR A 40 -5.85 -9.09 4.89
C TYR A 40 -4.54 -9.86 4.71
N PRO A 41 -4.28 -10.56 3.59
CA PRO A 41 -2.98 -11.21 3.39
C PRO A 41 -1.83 -10.22 3.44
N GLY A 42 -1.95 -9.07 2.76
CA GLY A 42 -0.93 -8.02 2.79
C GLY A 42 -0.75 -7.39 4.17
N LYS A 43 -1.83 -7.22 4.95
CA LYS A 43 -1.77 -6.76 6.33
C LYS A 43 -0.98 -7.73 7.23
N ILE A 44 -1.27 -9.03 7.13
CA ILE A 44 -0.59 -10.08 7.91
C ILE A 44 0.88 -10.15 7.51
N TRP A 45 1.16 -10.16 6.22
CA TRP A 45 2.51 -10.14 5.66
C TRP A 45 3.33 -8.94 6.14
N SER A 46 2.75 -7.75 6.12
CA SER A 46 3.43 -6.53 6.58
C SER A 46 3.77 -6.59 8.07
N ARG A 47 2.85 -7.09 8.90
CA ARG A 47 3.08 -7.30 10.33
C ARG A 47 4.18 -8.34 10.59
N LEU A 48 4.18 -9.43 9.83
CA LEU A 48 5.22 -10.45 9.92
C LEU A 48 6.59 -9.85 9.60
N ILE A 49 6.71 -9.09 8.51
CA ILE A 49 7.97 -8.43 8.13
C ILE A 49 8.46 -7.50 9.24
N CYS A 50 7.58 -6.65 9.77
CA CYS A 50 7.98 -5.75 10.86
C CYS A 50 8.47 -6.51 12.10
N ARG A 51 7.84 -7.64 12.45
CA ARG A 51 8.28 -8.49 13.57
C ARG A 51 9.61 -9.19 13.28
N VAL A 52 9.75 -9.76 12.10
CA VAL A 52 10.99 -10.43 11.67
C VAL A 52 12.15 -9.44 11.61
N LEU A 53 11.91 -8.20 11.24
CA LEU A 53 12.92 -7.14 11.27
C LEU A 53 13.12 -6.50 12.64
N LEU A 54 12.42 -6.99 13.69
CA LEU A 54 12.50 -6.52 15.07
C LEU A 54 12.25 -5.02 15.21
N LEU A 55 11.32 -4.47 14.41
CA LEU A 55 11.01 -3.05 14.45
C LEU A 55 10.13 -2.71 15.65
N PRO A 56 10.52 -1.77 16.52
CA PRO A 56 9.64 -1.24 17.56
C PRO A 56 8.61 -0.31 16.90
N ILE A 57 7.32 -0.67 17.01
CA ILE A 57 6.25 0.09 16.36
C ILE A 57 5.30 0.64 17.41
N LYS A 58 5.12 1.95 17.39
CA LYS A 58 4.10 2.67 18.14
C LYS A 58 3.13 3.30 17.13
N VAL A 59 1.84 3.19 17.40
CA VAL A 59 0.79 3.80 16.58
C VAL A 59 -0.06 4.68 17.46
N GLU A 60 -0.21 5.92 17.07
CA GLU A 60 -1.00 6.94 17.77
C GLU A 60 -2.04 7.53 16.82
N GLY A 61 -3.11 8.13 17.35
CA GLY A 61 -4.11 8.86 16.57
C GLY A 61 -5.14 7.99 15.84
N ARG A 62 -5.24 6.68 16.15
CA ARG A 62 -6.26 5.80 15.52
C ARG A 62 -7.68 6.21 15.85
N GLU A 63 -7.89 6.81 17.00
CA GLU A 63 -9.15 7.36 17.47
C GLU A 63 -9.70 8.48 16.60
N ASN A 64 -8.85 9.11 15.79
CA ASN A 64 -9.24 10.17 14.86
C ASN A 64 -9.83 9.63 13.54
N ILE A 65 -9.86 8.30 13.35
CA ILE A 65 -10.35 7.66 12.12
C ILE A 65 -11.76 7.12 12.38
N ASP A 66 -12.77 7.74 11.77
CA ASP A 66 -14.13 7.20 11.77
C ASP A 66 -14.20 5.96 10.90
N HIS A 67 -14.72 4.87 11.47
CA HIS A 67 -14.83 3.58 10.76
C HIS A 67 -15.92 3.55 9.71
N ASN A 68 -16.85 4.51 9.71
CA ASN A 68 -17.97 4.59 8.78
C ASN A 68 -17.67 5.41 7.51
N GLN A 69 -16.47 6.02 7.43
CA GLN A 69 -16.09 6.87 6.31
C GLN A 69 -14.93 6.27 5.48
N SER A 70 -14.91 6.59 4.20
CA SER A 70 -13.76 6.35 3.33
C SER A 70 -12.82 7.54 3.37
N TYR A 71 -11.52 7.27 3.28
CA TYR A 71 -10.48 8.29 3.37
C TYR A 71 -9.50 8.18 2.20
N VAL A 72 -8.96 9.32 1.81
CA VAL A 72 -7.72 9.40 1.05
C VAL A 72 -6.60 9.67 2.05
N PHE A 73 -5.94 8.61 2.51
CA PHE A 73 -4.79 8.73 3.39
C PHE A 73 -3.57 9.19 2.61
N VAL A 74 -2.99 10.27 3.03
CA VAL A 74 -1.73 10.79 2.48
C VAL A 74 -0.61 10.62 3.50
N ALA A 75 0.55 10.17 3.05
CA ALA A 75 1.72 9.99 3.90
C ALA A 75 2.98 10.44 3.18
N ASN A 76 3.98 10.89 3.91
CA ASN A 76 5.33 11.07 3.40
C ASN A 76 5.98 9.72 3.06
N HIS A 77 6.93 9.72 2.13
CA HIS A 77 7.58 8.50 1.66
C HIS A 77 9.10 8.57 1.83
N GLN A 78 9.59 8.01 2.92
CA GLN A 78 11.01 8.03 3.29
C GLN A 78 11.72 6.72 2.93
N GLY A 79 10.99 5.59 2.92
CA GLY A 79 11.63 4.30 2.67
C GLY A 79 10.69 3.16 2.36
N PRO A 80 11.23 1.96 2.11
CA PRO A 80 10.40 0.78 1.87
C PRO A 80 9.54 0.39 3.08
N MET A 81 9.99 0.75 4.29
CA MET A 81 9.31 0.40 5.54
C MET A 81 7.95 1.08 5.68
N ASP A 82 7.75 2.26 5.08
CA ASP A 82 6.47 2.96 5.10
C ASP A 82 5.31 2.10 4.61
N ILE A 83 5.57 1.27 3.59
CA ILE A 83 4.57 0.35 3.03
C ILE A 83 4.14 -0.67 4.09
N PHE A 84 5.10 -1.28 4.79
CA PHE A 84 4.82 -2.29 5.82
C PHE A 84 4.16 -1.68 7.06
N LEU A 85 4.57 -0.48 7.45
CA LEU A 85 3.98 0.24 8.57
C LEU A 85 2.51 0.58 8.30
N ILE A 86 2.22 1.20 7.17
CA ILE A 86 0.86 1.59 6.81
C ILE A 86 -0.02 0.36 6.60
N TYR A 87 0.44 -0.61 5.80
CA TYR A 87 -0.35 -1.80 5.48
C TYR A 87 -0.66 -2.64 6.72
N GLY A 88 0.34 -2.82 7.58
CA GLY A 88 0.21 -3.63 8.79
C GLY A 88 -0.59 -2.97 9.91
N TYR A 89 -0.50 -1.63 10.05
CA TYR A 89 -0.88 -0.97 11.29
C TYR A 89 -1.92 0.15 11.15
N LEU A 90 -2.25 0.62 9.95
CA LEU A 90 -3.35 1.58 9.76
C LEU A 90 -4.71 1.04 10.22
N ASN A 91 -4.87 -0.28 10.18
CA ASN A 91 -6.08 -0.99 10.62
C ASN A 91 -7.38 -0.57 9.88
N ARG A 92 -7.25 -0.16 8.64
CA ARG A 92 -8.34 0.18 7.70
C ARG A 92 -8.16 -0.62 6.42
N ASN A 93 -9.24 -1.12 5.84
CA ASN A 93 -9.17 -1.66 4.49
C ASN A 93 -8.98 -0.51 3.50
N PHE A 94 -7.98 -0.62 2.67
CA PHE A 94 -7.65 0.41 1.68
C PHE A 94 -7.02 -0.21 0.43
N LYS A 95 -6.97 0.60 -0.62
CA LYS A 95 -6.21 0.28 -1.83
C LYS A 95 -5.06 1.26 -2.00
N TRP A 96 -3.92 0.75 -2.41
CA TRP A 96 -2.77 1.60 -2.76
C TRP A 96 -2.99 2.29 -4.09
N MET A 97 -2.63 3.57 -4.15
CA MET A 97 -2.33 4.24 -5.42
C MET A 97 -0.83 4.13 -5.68
N MET A 98 -0.44 3.35 -6.68
CA MET A 98 0.95 3.00 -6.94
C MET A 98 1.36 3.25 -8.38
N LYS A 99 2.67 3.33 -8.66
CA LYS A 99 3.18 3.52 -10.02
C LYS A 99 2.81 2.34 -10.93
N LYS A 100 2.33 2.62 -12.15
CA LYS A 100 2.00 1.60 -13.17
C LYS A 100 3.15 0.61 -13.42
N ALA A 101 4.40 1.07 -13.34
CA ALA A 101 5.56 0.22 -13.52
C ALA A 101 5.62 -0.98 -12.56
N LEU A 102 5.05 -0.87 -11.35
CA LEU A 102 5.00 -1.96 -10.37
C LEU A 102 4.13 -3.14 -10.82
N ARG A 103 3.20 -2.92 -11.76
CA ARG A 103 2.41 -4.00 -12.38
C ARG A 103 3.27 -5.04 -13.09
N LYS A 104 4.47 -4.64 -13.56
CA LYS A 104 5.41 -5.53 -14.25
C LYS A 104 6.25 -6.40 -13.32
N MET A 105 6.16 -6.21 -12.00
CA MET A 105 6.90 -7.03 -11.05
C MET A 105 6.35 -8.46 -11.06
N PRO A 106 7.20 -9.47 -11.31
CA PRO A 106 6.76 -10.86 -11.31
C PRO A 106 6.02 -11.20 -10.01
N LEU A 107 4.94 -11.96 -10.10
CA LEU A 107 4.10 -12.42 -9.02
C LEU A 107 3.44 -11.27 -8.21
N VAL A 108 4.23 -10.35 -7.66
CA VAL A 108 3.76 -9.24 -6.81
C VAL A 108 2.87 -8.26 -7.58
N GLY A 109 3.25 -7.90 -8.82
CA GLY A 109 2.45 -7.01 -9.67
C GLY A 109 1.08 -7.60 -9.97
N TYR A 110 1.03 -8.89 -10.26
CA TYR A 110 -0.23 -9.60 -10.50
C TYR A 110 -1.08 -9.73 -9.22
N ALA A 111 -0.45 -9.99 -8.07
CA ALA A 111 -1.15 -9.97 -6.79
C ALA A 111 -1.75 -8.59 -6.48
N CYS A 112 -1.01 -7.50 -6.73
CA CYS A 112 -1.52 -6.14 -6.58
C CYS A 112 -2.72 -5.85 -7.49
N GLU A 113 -2.71 -6.38 -8.71
CA GLU A 113 -3.84 -6.27 -9.65
C GLU A 113 -5.07 -7.03 -9.12
N LYS A 114 -4.91 -8.27 -8.68
CA LYS A 114 -5.99 -9.06 -8.08
C LYS A 114 -6.49 -8.47 -6.77
N ALA A 115 -5.62 -7.80 -6.01
CA ALA A 115 -6.00 -7.01 -4.85
C ALA A 115 -6.77 -5.72 -5.19
N ARG A 116 -6.93 -5.39 -6.48
CA ARG A 116 -7.58 -4.17 -6.98
C ARG A 116 -6.90 -2.89 -6.49
N HIS A 117 -5.56 -2.91 -6.39
CA HIS A 117 -4.80 -1.68 -6.18
C HIS A 117 -4.82 -0.82 -7.44
N ILE A 118 -4.73 0.50 -7.29
CA ILE A 118 -4.86 1.46 -8.37
C ILE A 118 -3.47 1.77 -8.93
N PHE A 119 -3.24 1.39 -10.17
CA PHE A 119 -2.02 1.70 -10.88
C PHE A 119 -2.14 3.07 -11.56
N VAL A 120 -1.37 4.04 -11.06
CA VAL A 120 -1.37 5.41 -11.57
C VAL A 120 -0.63 5.44 -12.91
N ASP A 121 -1.36 5.73 -13.96
CA ASP A 121 -0.86 5.91 -15.31
C ASP A 121 -0.76 7.41 -15.65
N LYS A 122 0.44 7.86 -16.02
CA LYS A 122 0.73 9.25 -16.38
C LYS A 122 1.07 9.40 -17.86
N SER A 123 0.72 8.42 -18.68
CA SER A 123 1.07 8.42 -20.12
C SER A 123 0.31 9.45 -20.95
N GLY A 124 -0.74 10.05 -20.41
CA GLY A 124 -1.51 11.10 -21.05
C GLY A 124 -2.79 11.46 -20.32
N PRO A 125 -3.51 12.51 -20.75
CA PRO A 125 -4.72 13.00 -20.05
C PRO A 125 -5.80 11.93 -19.88
N LYS A 126 -6.02 11.08 -20.90
CA LYS A 126 -7.00 9.99 -20.83
C LYS A 126 -6.65 8.99 -19.74
N ALA A 127 -5.39 8.55 -19.66
CA ALA A 127 -4.93 7.60 -18.67
C ALA A 127 -5.01 8.16 -17.23
N ILE A 128 -4.76 9.46 -17.07
CA ILE A 128 -4.93 10.16 -15.80
C ILE A 128 -6.41 10.16 -15.40
N LYS A 129 -7.31 10.49 -16.35
CA LYS A 129 -8.77 10.50 -16.10
C LYS A 129 -9.26 9.11 -15.68
N GLU A 130 -8.84 8.04 -16.37
CA GLU A 130 -9.18 6.66 -16.02
C GLU A 130 -8.66 6.29 -14.61
N THR A 131 -7.45 6.73 -14.26
CA THR A 131 -6.90 6.52 -12.91
C THR A 131 -7.74 7.20 -11.83
N ILE A 132 -8.16 8.44 -12.05
CA ILE A 132 -9.02 9.21 -11.13
C ILE A 132 -10.38 8.54 -11.00
N GLU A 133 -10.98 8.11 -12.10
CA GLU A 133 -12.28 7.45 -12.08
C GLU A 133 -12.24 6.13 -11.30
N ASN A 134 -11.21 5.32 -11.49
CA ASN A 134 -11.00 4.10 -10.70
C ASN A 134 -10.83 4.39 -9.20
N ALA A 135 -10.15 5.48 -8.86
CA ALA A 135 -10.01 5.92 -7.47
C ALA A 135 -11.35 6.36 -6.87
N ARG A 136 -12.14 7.12 -7.64
CA ARG A 136 -13.48 7.57 -7.27
C ARG A 136 -14.40 6.38 -6.97
N HIS A 137 -14.49 5.41 -7.87
CA HIS A 137 -15.28 4.20 -7.66
C HIS A 137 -14.85 3.42 -6.41
N THR A 138 -13.56 3.38 -6.13
CA THR A 138 -13.04 2.70 -4.94
C THR A 138 -13.51 3.38 -3.66
N LEU A 139 -13.46 4.71 -3.60
CA LEU A 139 -13.91 5.50 -2.45
C LEU A 139 -15.43 5.43 -2.26
N GLN A 140 -16.21 5.59 -3.34
CA GLN A 140 -17.67 5.47 -3.30
C GLN A 140 -18.14 4.08 -2.88
N GLY A 141 -17.36 3.05 -3.17
CA GLY A 141 -17.56 1.67 -2.69
C GLY A 141 -17.19 1.45 -1.21
N GLY A 142 -16.91 2.51 -0.43
CA GLY A 142 -16.60 2.43 0.99
C GLY A 142 -15.17 1.98 1.33
N THR A 143 -14.29 1.89 0.33
CA THR A 143 -12.89 1.48 0.53
C THR A 143 -11.96 2.69 0.45
N SER A 144 -11.15 2.88 1.48
CA SER A 144 -10.17 3.96 1.54
C SER A 144 -9.03 3.81 0.53
N LEU A 145 -8.33 4.90 0.27
CA LEU A 145 -7.11 4.92 -0.55
C LEU A 145 -5.90 5.34 0.29
N VAL A 146 -4.73 4.85 -0.08
CA VAL A 146 -3.45 5.33 0.46
C VAL A 146 -2.56 5.75 -0.70
N VAL A 147 -2.01 6.94 -0.59
CA VAL A 147 -1.12 7.52 -1.59
C VAL A 147 0.07 8.23 -0.96
N PHE A 148 1.22 8.12 -1.60
CA PHE A 148 2.39 8.94 -1.32
C PHE A 148 2.41 10.13 -2.30
N PRO A 149 1.97 11.34 -1.88
CA PRO A 149 1.80 12.46 -2.80
C PRO A 149 3.14 13.00 -3.33
N GLU A 150 4.26 12.69 -2.70
CA GLU A 150 5.60 12.96 -3.21
C GLU A 150 5.87 12.24 -4.54
N GLY A 151 5.22 11.09 -4.77
CA GLY A 151 5.37 10.28 -5.98
C GLY A 151 6.68 9.47 -6.06
N ALA A 152 7.63 9.69 -5.16
CA ALA A 152 8.87 8.94 -5.02
C ALA A 152 9.37 9.04 -3.57
N ARG A 153 10.25 8.12 -3.18
CA ARG A 153 10.90 8.15 -1.87
C ARG A 153 11.86 9.32 -1.79
N SER A 154 11.87 10.02 -0.63
CA SER A 154 12.91 10.98 -0.28
C SER A 154 14.07 10.24 0.39
N PHE A 155 15.28 10.46 -0.10
CA PHE A 155 16.51 9.90 0.51
C PHE A 155 17.27 10.93 1.34
N THR A 156 16.73 12.16 1.46
CA THR A 156 17.37 13.27 2.16
C THR A 156 17.00 13.35 3.64
N GLY A 157 16.04 12.51 4.08
CA GLY A 157 15.45 12.63 5.42
C GLY A 157 14.43 13.77 5.55
N HIS A 158 14.26 14.58 4.52
CA HIS A 158 13.27 15.66 4.48
C HIS A 158 12.06 15.27 3.64
N MET A 159 10.90 15.78 4.02
CA MET A 159 9.66 15.60 3.27
C MET A 159 9.75 16.35 1.94
N GLY A 160 9.39 15.67 0.86
CA GLY A 160 9.34 16.28 -0.48
C GLY A 160 8.05 17.08 -0.72
N ILE A 161 7.96 17.69 -1.90
CA ILE A 161 6.78 18.47 -2.29
C ILE A 161 5.60 17.52 -2.54
N PHE A 162 4.48 17.78 -1.89
CA PHE A 162 3.23 17.06 -2.09
C PHE A 162 2.52 17.54 -3.36
N ARG A 163 2.23 16.61 -4.26
CA ARG A 163 1.53 16.89 -5.51
C ARG A 163 0.02 16.99 -5.25
N LYS A 164 -0.64 17.91 -5.93
CA LYS A 164 -2.05 18.26 -5.71
C LYS A 164 -3.05 17.11 -5.97
N GLY A 165 -2.71 16.13 -6.82
CA GLY A 165 -3.67 15.14 -7.31
C GLY A 165 -4.37 14.30 -6.24
N ALA A 166 -3.72 13.99 -5.12
CA ALA A 166 -4.37 13.27 -4.01
C ALA A 166 -5.40 14.12 -3.27
N PHE A 167 -5.11 15.42 -3.12
CA PHE A 167 -6.00 16.38 -2.44
C PHE A 167 -7.19 16.71 -3.32
N GLN A 168 -6.97 16.94 -4.63
CA GLN A 168 -8.06 17.14 -5.59
C GLN A 168 -9.03 15.95 -5.62
N LEU A 169 -8.50 14.71 -5.51
CA LEU A 169 -9.35 13.53 -5.44
C LEU A 169 -10.23 13.53 -4.18
N ALA A 170 -9.72 14.01 -3.04
CA ALA A 170 -10.49 14.11 -1.81
C ALA A 170 -11.55 15.21 -1.91
N ASP A 171 -11.21 16.37 -2.47
CA ASP A 171 -12.14 17.49 -2.66
C ASP A 171 -13.28 17.15 -3.64
N ASP A 172 -12.99 16.43 -4.72
CA ASP A 172 -13.97 16.02 -5.74
C ASP A 172 -15.04 15.04 -5.20
N LEU A 173 -14.83 14.48 -4.01
CA LEU A 173 -15.64 13.41 -3.43
C LEU A 173 -16.36 13.82 -2.13
N GLN A 174 -16.16 15.04 -1.67
CA GLN A 174 -16.96 15.64 -0.61
C GLN A 174 -18.30 16.13 -1.22
#